data_3ae42fd49cffcc7186e1f33de98128f6
#
_entry.id   3ae42fd49cffcc7186e1f33de98128f6
#
_cell.length_a   1.000
_cell.length_b   1.000
_cell.length_c   1.000
_cell.angle_alpha   90.00
_cell.angle_beta   90.00
_cell.angle_gamma   90.00
#
_symmetry.space_group_name_H-M   'P 1'
#
loop_
_entity.id
_entity.type
_entity.pdbx_description
1 polymer ?
#
loop_
_entity_poly.entity_id
_entity_poly.type
_entity_poly.pdbx_seq_one_letter_code
_entity_poly.pdbx_strand_id
1 'polypeptide(L)'
;FRCGLTDEKIAGQLKIQESINSTLMQSAYTGWWPHHYFLEVAVVIDYSRYLHHQSNASLVQKEVFLVLNGVSDLMKPLDLEVFFKGMEIWTQKSLIAIGGAGKTLDNFCKWKQKGFDKRVPHDVVHIFVKKNYGETLGLAFVGTVCQRQFSCGIETFHDQRIFILSYIVTHEMGHNLGMDHDNPKICKCGASECILFPSVALTTKFSNCSYADYCNLGHRRRCLYTSPNPHTVIRETRCGNRVVEEGEECDCGSLEMCNTDPCCQLNCTMTAGVNCAFGLCCHNCMFSQSGTVCRKVANECDLPEWCNGTSNQCPDDVYVQNGASCTGGGYCYGKRCNERDEQCRQIFGKEAKNANMSCYTAVNTRGDRFGNCGITETSYIRCSMADSLCGRIQCENVKEIPLMSDHTTLHWTKFNDNTCWGTDYH
;
A
#
# COMPACT_ATOMS: atom_id res chain seq x y z
N PHE A 1 11.08 2.16 -14.06
CA PHE A 1 9.74 1.95 -14.62
C PHE A 1 9.31 3.20 -15.37
N ARG A 2 9.17 3.17 -16.68
CA ARG A 2 8.64 4.32 -17.42
C ARG A 2 7.16 4.08 -17.65
N CYS A 3 6.31 4.85 -17.02
CA CYS A 3 4.97 5.08 -17.51
C CYS A 3 5.04 5.34 -19.01
N GLY A 4 4.09 4.94 -19.83
CA GLY A 4 4.09 5.11 -21.30
C GLY A 4 4.24 6.54 -21.81
N LEU A 5 4.57 7.51 -20.94
CA LEU A 5 5.08 8.84 -21.23
C LEU A 5 6.58 8.71 -21.55
N THR A 6 6.94 8.61 -22.83
CA THR A 6 8.33 8.75 -23.26
C THR A 6 8.76 10.21 -23.18
N ASP A 7 10.07 10.47 -23.03
CA ASP A 7 10.62 11.83 -22.99
C ASP A 7 10.18 12.67 -24.20
N GLU A 8 10.03 12.05 -25.37
CA GLU A 8 9.49 12.67 -26.58
C GLU A 8 8.00 13.05 -26.46
N LYS A 9 7.18 12.19 -25.84
CA LYS A 9 5.76 12.49 -25.60
C LYS A 9 5.59 13.60 -24.55
N ILE A 10 6.41 13.60 -23.51
CA ILE A 10 6.46 14.63 -22.49
C ILE A 10 6.86 15.97 -23.14
N ALA A 11 7.95 15.98 -23.91
CA ALA A 11 8.41 17.18 -24.63
C ALA A 11 7.38 17.68 -25.66
N GLY A 12 6.68 16.74 -26.34
CA GLY A 12 5.57 17.07 -27.23
C GLY A 12 4.38 17.71 -26.52
N GLN A 13 4.00 17.19 -25.38
CA GLN A 13 2.92 17.75 -24.55
C GLN A 13 3.30 19.10 -23.99
N LEU A 14 4.52 19.30 -23.52
CA LEU A 14 5.02 20.59 -23.04
C LEU A 14 4.97 21.66 -24.14
N LYS A 15 5.36 21.33 -25.37
CA LYS A 15 5.29 22.25 -26.52
C LYS A 15 3.87 22.64 -26.91
N ILE A 16 2.92 21.71 -26.83
CA ILE A 16 1.51 21.94 -27.20
C ILE A 16 0.80 22.81 -26.15
N GLN A 17 1.27 22.81 -24.91
CA GLN A 17 0.56 23.37 -23.75
C GLN A 17 1.25 24.60 -23.14
N GLU A 18 2.22 25.21 -23.81
CA GLU A 18 3.02 26.34 -23.31
C GLU A 18 2.23 27.59 -22.87
N SER A 19 0.97 27.72 -23.26
CA SER A 19 0.13 28.87 -22.95
C SER A 19 -1.00 28.62 -21.96
N ILE A 20 -1.18 27.37 -21.49
CA ILE A 20 -2.34 26.94 -20.69
C ILE A 20 -1.85 26.21 -19.44
N ASN A 21 -2.59 26.32 -18.33
CA ASN A 21 -2.39 25.46 -17.17
C ASN A 21 -2.45 24.00 -17.60
N SER A 22 -1.35 23.28 -17.37
CA SER A 22 -1.15 21.95 -17.88
C SER A 22 -0.95 20.94 -16.75
N THR A 23 -1.51 19.78 -16.93
CA THR A 23 -1.35 18.64 -16.04
C THR A 23 -0.83 17.44 -16.83
N LEU A 24 0.35 16.96 -16.48
CA LEU A 24 0.90 15.72 -16.98
C LEU A 24 0.52 14.61 -16.03
N MET A 25 -0.33 13.69 -16.48
CA MET A 25 -0.88 12.63 -15.63
C MET A 25 -0.39 11.26 -16.07
N GLN A 26 -0.09 10.41 -15.11
CA GLN A 26 0.16 8.98 -15.32
C GLN A 26 -1.14 8.18 -15.34
N SER A 27 -2.21 8.70 -14.73
CA SER A 27 -3.57 8.15 -14.83
C SER A 27 -4.51 9.15 -15.48
N ALA A 28 -5.61 8.68 -16.04
CA ALA A 28 -6.65 9.53 -16.62
C ALA A 28 -7.49 10.26 -15.56
N TYR A 29 -7.34 9.94 -14.29
CA TYR A 29 -8.14 10.49 -13.21
C TYR A 29 -7.64 11.86 -12.76
N THR A 30 -8.52 12.87 -12.77
CA THR A 30 -8.21 14.27 -12.41
C THR A 30 -8.88 14.73 -11.10
N GLY A 31 -9.72 13.91 -10.50
CA GLY A 31 -10.48 14.22 -9.30
C GLY A 31 -9.66 14.13 -8.00
N TRP A 32 -10.37 14.07 -6.89
CA TRP A 32 -9.75 13.90 -5.58
C TRP A 32 -9.12 12.50 -5.43
N TRP A 33 -7.88 12.44 -4.92
CA TRP A 33 -7.12 11.21 -4.70
C TRP A 33 -6.60 11.19 -3.27
N PRO A 34 -7.06 10.26 -2.43
CA PRO A 34 -6.63 10.19 -1.01
C PRO A 34 -5.24 9.62 -0.81
N HIS A 35 -4.65 8.99 -1.82
CA HIS A 35 -3.32 8.35 -1.81
C HIS A 35 -3.09 7.27 -0.76
N HIS A 36 -4.10 6.83 -0.05
CA HIS A 36 -3.91 5.75 0.91
C HIS A 36 -5.23 5.07 1.22
N TYR A 37 -5.31 3.80 0.90
CA TYR A 37 -6.48 2.97 1.13
C TYR A 37 -6.12 1.70 1.87
N PHE A 38 -7.08 1.14 2.59
CA PHE A 38 -6.97 -0.10 3.34
C PHE A 38 -8.05 -1.07 2.87
N LEU A 39 -7.70 -2.32 2.61
CA LEU A 39 -8.63 -3.36 2.20
C LEU A 39 -8.56 -4.54 3.16
N GLU A 40 -9.62 -4.75 3.93
CA GLU A 40 -9.75 -5.88 4.82
C GLU A 40 -10.31 -7.10 4.08
N VAL A 41 -9.48 -8.13 3.89
CA VAL A 41 -9.80 -9.31 3.09
C VAL A 41 -10.03 -10.53 3.98
N ALA A 42 -11.10 -11.26 3.72
CA ALA A 42 -11.33 -12.59 4.27
C ALA A 42 -11.26 -13.66 3.16
N VAL A 43 -10.95 -14.88 3.52
CA VAL A 43 -10.86 -16.00 2.57
C VAL A 43 -11.66 -17.19 3.08
N VAL A 44 -12.37 -17.86 2.18
CA VAL A 44 -13.03 -19.14 2.47
C VAL A 44 -12.41 -20.22 1.58
N ILE A 45 -12.11 -21.37 2.16
CA ILE A 45 -11.55 -22.51 1.43
C ILE A 45 -12.63 -23.59 1.33
N ASP A 46 -13.04 -23.86 0.11
CA ASP A 46 -13.99 -24.93 -0.15
C ASP A 46 -13.39 -26.32 0.14
N TYR A 47 -14.24 -27.25 0.50
CA TYR A 47 -13.86 -28.63 0.79
C TYR A 47 -13.05 -29.28 -0.35
N SER A 48 -13.38 -28.99 -1.61
CA SER A 48 -12.63 -29.48 -2.77
C SER A 48 -11.17 -29.00 -2.79
N ARG A 49 -10.91 -27.77 -2.36
CA ARG A 49 -9.55 -27.22 -2.25
C ARG A 49 -8.82 -27.79 -1.05
N TYR A 50 -9.51 -27.98 0.09
CA TYR A 50 -8.97 -28.63 1.27
C TYR A 50 -8.51 -30.06 0.97
N LEU A 51 -9.33 -30.87 0.27
CA LEU A 51 -8.95 -32.21 -0.19
C LEU A 51 -7.74 -32.20 -1.11
N HIS A 52 -7.62 -31.21 -1.98
CA HIS A 52 -6.47 -31.05 -2.88
C HIS A 52 -5.14 -30.92 -2.12
N HIS A 53 -5.17 -30.31 -0.95
CA HIS A 53 -4.04 -30.22 -0.02
C HIS A 53 -3.95 -31.40 0.95
N GLN A 54 -4.42 -32.59 0.54
CA GLN A 54 -4.36 -33.83 1.34
C GLN A 54 -4.99 -33.67 2.72
N SER A 55 -6.04 -32.86 2.84
CA SER A 55 -6.73 -32.57 4.10
C SER A 55 -5.82 -31.95 5.18
N ASN A 56 -4.80 -31.19 4.75
CA ASN A 56 -3.85 -30.55 5.64
C ASN A 56 -4.16 -29.03 5.73
N ALA A 57 -4.74 -28.62 6.86
CA ALA A 57 -5.12 -27.22 7.09
C ALA A 57 -3.91 -26.26 7.09
N SER A 58 -2.75 -26.69 7.60
CA SER A 58 -1.54 -25.86 7.63
C SER A 58 -1.00 -25.58 6.22
N LEU A 59 -1.08 -26.56 5.30
CA LEU A 59 -0.69 -26.34 3.90
C LEU A 59 -1.64 -25.35 3.21
N VAL A 60 -2.94 -25.46 3.49
CA VAL A 60 -3.95 -24.50 3.00
C VAL A 60 -3.69 -23.10 3.52
N GLN A 61 -3.44 -22.95 4.82
CA GLN A 61 -3.11 -21.66 5.43
C GLN A 61 -1.87 -21.05 4.80
N LYS A 62 -0.80 -21.83 4.64
CA LYS A 62 0.43 -21.38 3.98
C LYS A 62 0.18 -20.88 2.56
N GLU A 63 -0.63 -21.60 1.78
CA GLU A 63 -1.00 -21.18 0.43
C GLU A 63 -1.73 -19.83 0.46
N VAL A 64 -2.75 -19.69 1.33
CA VAL A 64 -3.52 -18.44 1.44
C VAL A 64 -2.62 -17.26 1.79
N PHE A 65 -1.72 -17.43 2.77
CA PHE A 65 -0.79 -16.34 3.14
C PHE A 65 0.15 -15.96 1.99
N LEU A 66 0.69 -16.94 1.28
CA LEU A 66 1.56 -16.68 0.13
C LEU A 66 0.80 -15.98 -1.02
N VAL A 67 -0.43 -16.41 -1.29
CA VAL A 67 -1.28 -15.77 -2.31
C VAL A 67 -1.61 -14.34 -1.91
N LEU A 68 -2.06 -14.09 -0.69
CA LEU A 68 -2.42 -12.74 -0.24
C LEU A 68 -1.21 -11.80 -0.14
N ASN A 69 -0.03 -12.32 0.19
CA ASN A 69 1.19 -11.54 0.13
C ASN A 69 1.50 -11.10 -1.30
N GLY A 70 1.35 -12.00 -2.28
CA GLY A 70 1.47 -11.65 -3.70
C GLY A 70 0.40 -10.66 -4.17
N VAL A 71 -0.85 -10.79 -3.69
CA VAL A 71 -1.92 -9.80 -3.94
C VAL A 71 -1.54 -8.43 -3.37
N SER A 72 -1.05 -8.38 -2.13
CA SER A 72 -0.60 -7.15 -1.49
C SER A 72 0.48 -6.45 -2.33
N ASP A 73 1.47 -7.21 -2.82
CA ASP A 73 2.52 -6.65 -3.68
C ASP A 73 1.98 -6.13 -5.02
N LEU A 74 1.01 -6.83 -5.63
CA LEU A 74 0.38 -6.40 -6.88
C LEU A 74 -0.53 -5.18 -6.70
N MET A 75 -1.09 -4.96 -5.50
CA MET A 75 -1.97 -3.82 -5.19
C MET A 75 -1.22 -2.56 -4.74
N LYS A 76 0.07 -2.66 -4.38
CA LYS A 76 0.90 -1.50 -3.97
C LYS A 76 0.86 -0.30 -4.94
N PRO A 77 0.88 -0.49 -6.28
CA PRO A 77 0.81 0.64 -7.20
C PRO A 77 -0.50 1.45 -7.12
N LEU A 78 -1.53 0.90 -6.49
CA LEU A 78 -2.82 1.59 -6.24
C LEU A 78 -2.85 2.33 -4.90
N ASP A 79 -1.74 2.40 -4.15
CA ASP A 79 -1.70 2.84 -2.74
C ASP A 79 -2.73 2.13 -1.85
N LEU A 80 -2.94 0.84 -2.13
CA LEU A 80 -3.88 0.00 -1.41
C LEU A 80 -3.11 -1.01 -0.55
N GLU A 81 -3.25 -0.90 0.76
CA GLU A 81 -2.75 -1.89 1.71
C GLU A 81 -3.79 -2.99 1.95
N VAL A 82 -3.36 -4.24 1.78
CA VAL A 82 -4.22 -5.42 1.94
C VAL A 82 -4.00 -6.03 3.32
N PHE A 83 -5.08 -6.14 4.10
CA PHE A 83 -5.07 -6.71 5.44
C PHE A 83 -5.87 -8.00 5.49
N PHE A 84 -5.24 -9.07 5.94
CA PHE A 84 -5.93 -10.33 6.16
C PHE A 84 -6.73 -10.32 7.46
N LYS A 85 -8.05 -10.56 7.38
CA LYS A 85 -8.97 -10.54 8.53
C LYS A 85 -9.32 -11.91 9.07
N GLY A 86 -9.22 -12.92 8.24
CA GLY A 86 -9.51 -14.28 8.66
C GLY A 86 -9.84 -15.22 7.52
N MET A 87 -9.83 -16.52 7.85
CA MET A 87 -10.24 -17.56 6.92
C MET A 87 -11.16 -18.56 7.57
N GLU A 88 -11.97 -19.21 6.75
CA GLU A 88 -12.74 -20.39 7.12
C GLU A 88 -12.41 -21.55 6.15
N ILE A 89 -12.00 -22.69 6.69
CA ILE A 89 -11.69 -23.88 5.91
C ILE A 89 -12.81 -24.91 6.10
N TRP A 90 -13.46 -25.30 5.02
CA TRP A 90 -14.49 -26.34 5.08
C TRP A 90 -13.84 -27.74 5.03
N THR A 91 -13.77 -28.40 6.16
CA THR A 91 -13.01 -29.67 6.33
C THR A 91 -13.83 -30.93 6.15
N GLN A 92 -15.17 -30.85 6.12
CA GLN A 92 -16.05 -32.02 6.03
C GLN A 92 -16.82 -32.09 4.71
N LYS A 93 -17.36 -30.94 4.26
CA LYS A 93 -18.11 -30.81 3.01
C LYS A 93 -18.20 -29.35 2.58
N SER A 94 -18.49 -29.11 1.31
CA SER A 94 -18.87 -27.78 0.83
C SER A 94 -20.17 -27.32 1.49
N LEU A 95 -20.18 -26.09 2.05
CA LEU A 95 -21.35 -25.54 2.72
C LEU A 95 -22.33 -24.83 1.76
N ILE A 96 -21.98 -24.79 0.48
CA ILE A 96 -22.78 -24.28 -0.62
C ILE A 96 -22.87 -25.29 -1.76
N ALA A 97 -23.88 -25.16 -2.60
CA ALA A 97 -23.94 -25.93 -3.84
C ALA A 97 -22.93 -25.37 -4.86
N ILE A 98 -21.97 -26.20 -5.28
CA ILE A 98 -20.97 -25.87 -6.27
C ILE A 98 -21.50 -26.20 -7.67
N GLY A 99 -21.96 -25.20 -8.40
CA GLY A 99 -22.53 -25.29 -9.76
C GLY A 99 -21.59 -24.81 -10.86
N GLY A 100 -22.07 -24.05 -11.83
CA GLY A 100 -21.25 -23.20 -12.72
C GLY A 100 -20.71 -21.99 -11.95
N ALA A 101 -19.71 -21.29 -12.51
CA ALA A 101 -19.01 -20.19 -11.79
C ALA A 101 -20.00 -19.14 -11.23
N GLY A 102 -20.88 -18.59 -12.06
CA GLY A 102 -21.86 -17.58 -11.61
C GLY A 102 -22.80 -18.09 -10.52
N LYS A 103 -23.36 -19.33 -10.66
CA LYS A 103 -24.21 -19.92 -9.64
C LYS A 103 -23.47 -20.19 -8.33
N THR A 104 -22.21 -20.56 -8.40
CA THR A 104 -21.38 -20.77 -7.20
C THR A 104 -21.09 -19.44 -6.51
N LEU A 105 -20.77 -18.38 -7.25
CA LEU A 105 -20.58 -17.04 -6.71
C LEU A 105 -21.87 -16.56 -6.01
N ASP A 106 -23.05 -16.65 -6.65
CA ASP A 106 -24.32 -16.27 -6.04
C ASP A 106 -24.61 -17.04 -4.74
N ASN A 107 -24.37 -18.36 -4.75
CA ASN A 107 -24.57 -19.19 -3.56
C ASN A 107 -23.61 -18.81 -2.43
N PHE A 108 -22.37 -18.48 -2.77
CA PHE A 108 -21.34 -18.06 -1.82
C PHE A 108 -21.72 -16.72 -1.18
N CYS A 109 -22.08 -15.73 -1.98
CA CYS A 109 -22.46 -14.41 -1.48
C CYS A 109 -23.70 -14.47 -0.58
N LYS A 110 -24.67 -15.35 -0.88
CA LYS A 110 -25.82 -15.61 -0.01
C LYS A 110 -25.46 -16.32 1.29
N TRP A 111 -24.50 -17.27 1.23
CA TRP A 111 -24.06 -18.00 2.41
C TRP A 111 -23.32 -17.08 3.38
N LYS A 112 -22.37 -16.26 2.89
CA LYS A 112 -21.59 -15.38 3.77
C LYS A 112 -22.45 -14.42 4.59
N GLN A 113 -23.53 -13.89 3.99
CA GLN A 113 -24.45 -12.97 4.66
C GLN A 113 -25.20 -13.59 5.85
N LYS A 114 -25.40 -14.91 5.83
CA LYS A 114 -26.16 -15.62 6.89
C LYS A 114 -25.41 -15.73 8.20
N GLY A 115 -24.08 -15.66 8.18
CA GLY A 115 -23.31 -15.85 9.40
C GLY A 115 -21.84 -15.48 9.34
N PHE A 116 -21.18 -15.69 8.21
CA PHE A 116 -19.73 -15.42 8.07
C PHE A 116 -19.40 -13.94 8.27
N ASP A 117 -20.14 -13.03 7.66
CA ASP A 117 -19.94 -11.58 7.78
C ASP A 117 -19.99 -11.05 9.23
N LYS A 118 -20.70 -11.75 10.11
CA LYS A 118 -20.77 -11.38 11.53
C LYS A 118 -19.59 -11.92 12.33
N ARG A 119 -19.05 -13.07 11.93
CA ARG A 119 -17.92 -13.72 12.62
C ARG A 119 -16.59 -13.14 12.19
N VAL A 120 -16.47 -12.83 10.93
CA VAL A 120 -15.25 -12.25 10.33
C VAL A 120 -15.65 -10.96 9.59
N PRO A 121 -15.60 -9.80 10.24
CA PRO A 121 -15.82 -8.51 9.58
C PRO A 121 -14.74 -8.27 8.52
N HIS A 122 -15.16 -7.89 7.30
CA HIS A 122 -14.28 -7.69 6.15
C HIS A 122 -14.90 -6.74 5.13
N ASP A 123 -14.09 -6.20 4.24
CA ASP A 123 -14.52 -5.38 3.11
C ASP A 123 -14.87 -6.23 1.89
N VAL A 124 -14.10 -7.32 1.70
CA VAL A 124 -14.29 -8.28 0.60
C VAL A 124 -13.92 -9.69 1.06
N VAL A 125 -14.60 -10.70 0.54
CA VAL A 125 -14.28 -12.10 0.80
C VAL A 125 -14.27 -12.93 -0.47
N HIS A 126 -13.25 -13.77 -0.61
CA HIS A 126 -13.07 -14.65 -1.75
C HIS A 126 -13.11 -16.13 -1.35
N ILE A 127 -13.74 -16.96 -2.17
CA ILE A 127 -13.76 -18.42 -1.96
C ILE A 127 -12.86 -19.12 -2.97
N PHE A 128 -11.91 -19.90 -2.46
CA PHE A 128 -11.00 -20.72 -3.26
C PHE A 128 -11.58 -22.12 -3.41
N VAL A 129 -11.85 -22.51 -4.64
CA VAL A 129 -12.40 -23.83 -4.98
C VAL A 129 -11.42 -24.62 -5.86
N LYS A 130 -11.63 -25.93 -5.97
CA LYS A 130 -10.94 -26.81 -6.92
C LYS A 130 -11.97 -27.42 -7.86
N LYS A 131 -12.40 -26.65 -8.86
CA LYS A 131 -13.36 -27.11 -9.85
C LYS A 131 -13.01 -26.57 -11.22
N ASN A 132 -13.19 -27.37 -12.25
CA ASN A 132 -13.02 -26.92 -13.62
C ASN A 132 -14.27 -26.15 -14.08
N TYR A 133 -14.11 -24.87 -14.43
CA TYR A 133 -15.13 -24.01 -15.02
C TYR A 133 -14.80 -23.67 -16.49
N GLY A 134 -14.05 -24.53 -17.18
CA GLY A 134 -13.56 -24.27 -18.53
C GLY A 134 -12.45 -23.20 -18.52
N GLU A 135 -12.63 -22.15 -19.27
CA GLU A 135 -11.67 -21.03 -19.36
C GLU A 135 -11.80 -20.03 -18.19
N THR A 136 -12.88 -20.12 -17.41
CA THR A 136 -13.11 -19.21 -16.28
C THR A 136 -12.25 -19.63 -15.09
N LEU A 137 -11.34 -18.76 -14.66
CA LEU A 137 -10.47 -18.98 -13.49
C LEU A 137 -10.94 -18.22 -12.26
N GLY A 138 -11.71 -17.18 -12.43
CA GLY A 138 -12.30 -16.39 -11.36
C GLY A 138 -13.57 -15.70 -11.82
N LEU A 139 -14.31 -15.17 -10.87
CA LEU A 139 -15.49 -14.33 -11.11
C LEU A 139 -15.79 -13.49 -9.86
N ALA A 140 -15.97 -12.19 -10.05
CA ALA A 140 -16.37 -11.27 -9.00
C ALA A 140 -17.40 -10.25 -9.51
N PHE A 141 -18.10 -9.59 -8.59
CA PHE A 141 -18.99 -8.48 -8.94
C PHE A 141 -18.21 -7.18 -9.04
N VAL A 142 -18.48 -6.39 -10.09
CA VAL A 142 -17.78 -5.11 -10.33
C VAL A 142 -18.30 -4.02 -9.39
N GLY A 143 -17.38 -3.30 -8.74
CA GLY A 143 -17.68 -2.13 -7.92
C GLY A 143 -18.41 -2.42 -6.61
N THR A 144 -18.22 -3.60 -6.04
CA THR A 144 -19.01 -4.08 -4.89
C THR A 144 -18.27 -4.13 -3.56
N VAL A 145 -17.01 -3.72 -3.51
CA VAL A 145 -16.25 -3.61 -2.25
C VAL A 145 -17.05 -2.85 -1.18
N CYS A 146 -16.99 -3.25 0.07
CA CYS A 146 -17.80 -2.76 1.20
C CYS A 146 -19.32 -3.00 1.09
N GLN A 147 -19.82 -3.56 0.01
CA GLN A 147 -21.24 -3.88 -0.12
C GLN A 147 -21.53 -5.28 0.41
N ARG A 148 -22.08 -5.36 1.59
CA ARG A 148 -22.33 -6.63 2.29
C ARG A 148 -22.95 -7.74 1.42
N GLN A 149 -23.77 -7.39 0.42
CA GLN A 149 -24.44 -8.39 -0.41
C GLN A 149 -23.55 -8.96 -1.51
N PHE A 150 -22.64 -8.18 -2.07
CA PHE A 150 -21.94 -8.50 -3.31
C PHE A 150 -20.43 -8.37 -3.24
N SER A 151 -19.85 -8.00 -2.07
CA SER A 151 -18.40 -7.93 -1.87
C SER A 151 -17.81 -9.33 -1.73
N CYS A 152 -17.84 -10.08 -2.81
CA CYS A 152 -17.41 -11.48 -2.85
C CYS A 152 -16.85 -11.85 -4.23
N GLY A 153 -15.95 -12.82 -4.23
CA GLY A 153 -15.34 -13.40 -5.42
C GLY A 153 -15.18 -14.92 -5.29
N ILE A 154 -14.97 -15.59 -6.40
CA ILE A 154 -14.66 -17.01 -6.49
C ILE A 154 -13.46 -17.20 -7.39
N GLU A 155 -12.51 -18.03 -6.98
CA GLU A 155 -11.36 -18.44 -7.79
C GLU A 155 -11.24 -19.96 -7.83
N THR A 156 -10.87 -20.46 -9.01
CA THR A 156 -10.51 -21.87 -9.20
C THR A 156 -9.09 -21.98 -9.71
N PHE A 157 -8.29 -22.78 -9.05
CA PHE A 157 -6.88 -22.90 -9.34
C PHE A 157 -6.56 -24.22 -10.05
N HIS A 158 -6.07 -24.13 -11.27
CA HIS A 158 -5.55 -25.26 -12.03
C HIS A 158 -4.02 -25.34 -11.92
N ASP A 159 -3.37 -24.19 -11.79
CA ASP A 159 -1.93 -24.04 -11.62
C ASP A 159 -1.56 -24.01 -10.13
N GLN A 160 -0.37 -24.51 -9.77
CA GLN A 160 0.12 -24.46 -8.38
C GLN A 160 1.13 -23.33 -8.14
N ARG A 161 1.46 -22.54 -9.16
CA ARG A 161 2.38 -21.43 -9.06
C ARG A 161 1.72 -20.27 -8.30
N ILE A 162 2.26 -19.91 -7.17
CA ILE A 162 1.70 -18.85 -6.28
C ILE A 162 1.49 -17.53 -7.02
N PHE A 163 2.42 -17.13 -7.91
CA PHE A 163 2.26 -15.90 -8.69
C PHE A 163 0.98 -15.91 -9.55
N ILE A 164 0.68 -17.03 -10.21
CA ILE A 164 -0.56 -17.15 -11.03
C ILE A 164 -1.80 -17.07 -10.14
N LEU A 165 -1.77 -17.72 -8.97
CA LEU A 165 -2.87 -17.67 -8.01
C LEU A 165 -3.09 -16.24 -7.50
N SER A 166 -2.00 -15.57 -7.11
CA SER A 166 -2.05 -14.16 -6.68
C SER A 166 -2.58 -13.25 -7.79
N TYR A 167 -2.14 -13.47 -9.03
CA TYR A 167 -2.63 -12.72 -10.18
C TYR A 167 -4.14 -12.86 -10.38
N ILE A 168 -4.67 -14.10 -10.36
CA ILE A 168 -6.12 -14.34 -10.51
C ILE A 168 -6.89 -13.63 -9.40
N VAL A 169 -6.48 -13.79 -8.15
CA VAL A 169 -7.12 -13.13 -7.00
C VAL A 169 -7.06 -11.61 -7.13
N THR A 170 -5.92 -11.05 -7.56
CA THR A 170 -5.76 -9.59 -7.79
C THR A 170 -6.71 -9.10 -8.89
N HIS A 171 -6.86 -9.86 -9.98
CA HIS A 171 -7.79 -9.55 -11.07
C HIS A 171 -9.23 -9.49 -10.56
N GLU A 172 -9.69 -10.51 -9.84
CA GLU A 172 -11.06 -10.56 -9.31
C GLU A 172 -11.31 -9.49 -8.23
N MET A 173 -10.31 -9.23 -7.36
CA MET A 173 -10.40 -8.11 -6.42
C MET A 173 -10.43 -6.75 -7.15
N GLY A 174 -9.74 -6.63 -8.27
CA GLY A 174 -9.83 -5.46 -9.14
C GLY A 174 -11.25 -5.19 -9.60
N HIS A 175 -12.00 -6.23 -9.96
CA HIS A 175 -13.43 -6.10 -10.25
C HIS A 175 -14.21 -5.60 -9.04
N ASN A 176 -14.03 -6.18 -7.86
CA ASN A 176 -14.69 -5.66 -6.65
C ASN A 176 -14.35 -4.20 -6.38
N LEU A 177 -13.13 -3.77 -6.70
CA LEU A 177 -12.66 -2.38 -6.59
C LEU A 177 -13.13 -1.48 -7.75
N GLY A 178 -14.02 -1.96 -8.62
CA GLY A 178 -14.68 -1.18 -9.66
C GLY A 178 -14.04 -1.20 -11.03
N MET A 179 -12.95 -1.93 -11.20
CA MET A 179 -12.25 -2.00 -12.48
C MET A 179 -12.97 -2.96 -13.43
N ASP A 180 -13.25 -2.50 -14.63
CA ASP A 180 -13.73 -3.33 -15.74
C ASP A 180 -12.56 -3.99 -16.49
N HIS A 181 -12.86 -4.96 -17.36
CA HIS A 181 -11.86 -5.52 -18.25
C HIS A 181 -11.24 -4.47 -19.18
N ASP A 182 -9.94 -4.53 -19.32
CA ASP A 182 -9.18 -3.61 -20.17
C ASP A 182 -9.53 -3.76 -21.64
N ASN A 183 -9.94 -2.67 -22.28
CA ASN A 183 -10.06 -2.60 -23.74
C ASN A 183 -8.66 -2.37 -24.35
N PRO A 184 -8.10 -3.33 -25.12
CA PRO A 184 -6.72 -3.24 -25.62
C PRO A 184 -6.47 -2.06 -26.57
N LYS A 185 -7.53 -1.43 -27.11
CA LYS A 185 -7.39 -0.25 -27.98
C LYS A 185 -7.08 1.03 -27.20
N ILE A 186 -7.62 1.18 -26.01
CA ILE A 186 -7.56 2.42 -25.21
C ILE A 186 -6.83 2.26 -23.88
N CYS A 187 -6.92 1.07 -23.24
CA CYS A 187 -6.28 0.81 -21.96
C CYS A 187 -4.81 0.42 -22.15
N LYS A 188 -3.91 1.10 -21.46
CA LYS A 188 -2.45 0.93 -21.59
C LYS A 188 -1.79 0.88 -20.25
N CYS A 189 -0.78 0.00 -20.09
CA CYS A 189 0.05 -0.13 -18.90
C CYS A 189 1.56 -0.24 -19.22
N GLY A 190 1.95 -0.01 -20.48
CA GLY A 190 3.35 -0.19 -20.92
C GLY A 190 3.80 -1.65 -21.03
N ALA A 191 2.87 -2.61 -20.92
CA ALA A 191 3.05 -4.02 -21.27
C ALA A 191 2.08 -4.40 -22.39
N SER A 192 2.20 -5.62 -22.94
CA SER A 192 1.29 -6.12 -23.98
C SER A 192 -0.14 -6.27 -23.45
N GLU A 193 -0.25 -6.69 -22.21
CA GLU A 193 -1.49 -6.92 -21.49
C GLU A 193 -1.34 -6.42 -20.05
N CYS A 194 -2.44 -5.94 -19.46
CA CYS A 194 -2.48 -5.41 -18.10
C CYS A 194 -3.23 -6.37 -17.16
N ILE A 195 -3.25 -6.12 -15.86
CA ILE A 195 -3.85 -7.05 -14.87
C ILE A 195 -5.33 -7.33 -15.17
N LEU A 196 -6.10 -6.32 -15.57
CA LEU A 196 -7.53 -6.47 -15.89
C LEU A 196 -7.80 -6.91 -17.35
N PHE A 197 -6.80 -7.43 -18.05
CA PHE A 197 -7.05 -8.04 -19.35
C PHE A 197 -7.90 -9.31 -19.20
N PRO A 198 -8.87 -9.60 -20.10
CA PRO A 198 -9.82 -10.71 -19.93
C PRO A 198 -9.21 -12.11 -19.84
N SER A 199 -7.94 -12.27 -20.21
CA SER A 199 -7.20 -13.52 -20.05
C SER A 199 -6.00 -13.33 -19.12
N VAL A 200 -5.46 -14.42 -18.58
CA VAL A 200 -4.29 -14.37 -17.69
C VAL A 200 -3.09 -13.81 -18.42
N ALA A 201 -2.65 -12.63 -18.02
CA ALA A 201 -1.43 -11.98 -18.46
C ALA A 201 -0.35 -12.09 -17.38
N LEU A 202 0.90 -12.35 -17.78
CA LEU A 202 2.03 -12.37 -16.84
C LEU A 202 2.58 -10.95 -16.64
N THR A 203 1.80 -10.11 -15.97
CA THR A 203 2.12 -8.70 -15.72
C THR A 203 1.85 -8.32 -14.26
N THR A 204 2.50 -7.25 -13.80
CA THR A 204 2.28 -6.68 -12.46
C THR A 204 1.64 -5.28 -12.55
N LYS A 205 1.05 -4.93 -13.71
CA LYS A 205 0.66 -3.56 -14.02
C LYS A 205 -0.83 -3.40 -14.25
N PHE A 206 -1.41 -2.42 -13.61
CA PHE A 206 -2.73 -1.92 -13.93
C PHE A 206 -2.69 -0.95 -15.10
N SER A 207 -3.77 -0.87 -15.86
CA SER A 207 -3.91 0.08 -16.95
C SER A 207 -4.35 1.46 -16.45
N ASN A 208 -4.21 2.47 -17.32
CA ASN A 208 -4.80 3.78 -17.10
C ASN A 208 -6.33 3.73 -16.90
N CYS A 209 -7.03 2.77 -17.53
CA CYS A 209 -8.46 2.55 -17.33
C CYS A 209 -8.72 2.04 -15.91
N SER A 210 -7.96 1.02 -15.47
CA SER A 210 -8.06 0.46 -14.10
C SER A 210 -7.87 1.52 -13.03
N TYR A 211 -6.87 2.40 -13.18
CA TYR A 211 -6.67 3.54 -12.27
C TYR A 211 -7.88 4.48 -12.24
N ALA A 212 -8.43 4.81 -13.41
CA ALA A 212 -9.59 5.71 -13.48
C ALA A 212 -10.83 5.09 -12.81
N ASP A 213 -11.12 3.81 -13.08
CA ASP A 213 -12.25 3.10 -12.49
C ASP A 213 -12.11 2.96 -10.96
N TYR A 214 -10.92 2.59 -10.50
CA TYR A 214 -10.60 2.49 -9.08
C TYR A 214 -10.80 3.81 -8.34
N CYS A 215 -10.32 4.91 -8.89
CA CYS A 215 -10.49 6.23 -8.29
C CYS A 215 -11.94 6.67 -8.26
N ASN A 216 -12.70 6.42 -9.33
CA ASN A 216 -14.12 6.75 -9.38
C ASN A 216 -14.94 6.01 -8.31
N LEU A 217 -14.56 4.78 -7.99
CA LEU A 217 -15.21 3.99 -6.95
C LEU A 217 -14.71 4.39 -5.56
N GLY A 218 -13.42 4.56 -5.40
CA GLY A 218 -12.75 4.78 -4.11
C GLY A 218 -13.41 5.88 -3.29
N HIS A 219 -13.72 7.02 -3.90
CA HIS A 219 -14.37 8.12 -3.18
C HIS A 219 -15.73 7.76 -2.55
N ARG A 220 -16.40 6.73 -3.06
CA ARG A 220 -17.75 6.33 -2.63
C ARG A 220 -17.71 5.23 -1.57
N ARG A 221 -16.54 4.69 -1.25
CA ARG A 221 -16.37 3.51 -0.38
C ARG A 221 -15.60 3.87 0.89
N ARG A 222 -16.35 4.30 1.90
CA ARG A 222 -15.79 4.74 3.20
C ARG A 222 -14.97 3.67 3.91
N CYS A 223 -15.26 2.38 3.72
CA CYS A 223 -14.51 1.31 4.38
C CYS A 223 -13.03 1.35 4.02
N LEU A 224 -12.69 1.74 2.79
CA LEU A 224 -11.31 1.81 2.31
C LEU A 224 -10.46 2.91 2.97
N TYR A 225 -11.09 3.85 3.69
CA TYR A 225 -10.38 4.92 4.41
C TYR A 225 -10.10 4.59 5.87
N THR A 226 -10.70 3.53 6.37
CA THR A 226 -10.56 3.17 7.79
C THR A 226 -9.32 2.32 7.95
N SER A 227 -8.30 2.86 8.63
CA SER A 227 -7.12 2.06 9.00
C SER A 227 -7.55 0.89 9.89
N PRO A 228 -7.21 -0.34 9.54
CA PRO A 228 -7.54 -1.50 10.36
C PRO A 228 -6.95 -1.39 11.76
N ASN A 229 -7.69 -1.87 12.76
CA ASN A 229 -7.16 -1.95 14.11
C ASN A 229 -6.01 -3.00 14.13
N PRO A 230 -4.78 -2.62 14.50
CA PRO A 230 -3.63 -3.53 14.52
C PRO A 230 -3.86 -4.78 15.36
N HIS A 231 -4.69 -4.69 16.43
CA HIS A 231 -5.02 -5.80 17.33
C HIS A 231 -6.01 -6.81 16.72
N THR A 232 -6.65 -6.49 15.60
CA THR A 232 -7.60 -7.40 14.91
C THR A 232 -7.03 -8.01 13.64
N VAL A 233 -5.81 -7.66 13.27
CA VAL A 233 -5.11 -8.27 12.13
C VAL A 233 -4.59 -9.63 12.57
N ILE A 234 -4.96 -10.68 11.83
CA ILE A 234 -4.43 -12.03 12.09
C ILE A 234 -2.97 -12.06 11.67
N ARG A 235 -2.12 -12.36 12.63
CA ARG A 235 -0.71 -12.68 12.40
C ARG A 235 -0.53 -14.18 12.69
N GLU A 236 0.29 -14.84 11.90
CA GLU A 236 0.70 -16.19 12.22
C GLU A 236 1.75 -16.10 13.35
N THR A 237 1.30 -16.37 14.58
CA THR A 237 2.20 -16.44 15.74
C THR A 237 2.90 -17.79 15.71
N ARG A 238 4.21 -17.77 15.57
CA ARG A 238 5.00 -19.00 15.70
C ARG A 238 6.46 -18.69 16.01
N CYS A 239 7.00 -19.39 16.95
CA CYS A 239 8.41 -19.39 17.25
C CYS A 239 9.26 -19.71 16.01
N GLY A 240 10.27 -18.90 15.73
CA GLY A 240 11.16 -19.01 14.58
C GLY A 240 10.83 -18.13 13.39
N ASN A 241 10.00 -17.10 13.55
CA ASN A 241 9.64 -16.12 12.51
C ASN A 241 10.37 -14.78 12.63
N ARG A 242 11.24 -14.60 13.64
CA ARG A 242 11.98 -13.38 14.02
C ARG A 242 11.12 -12.25 14.58
N VAL A 243 9.93 -12.55 15.00
CA VAL A 243 9.05 -11.60 15.69
C VAL A 243 8.74 -12.17 17.06
N VAL A 244 9.10 -11.46 18.11
CA VAL A 244 8.77 -11.88 19.48
C VAL A 244 7.29 -11.62 19.74
N GLU A 245 6.53 -12.67 19.98
CA GLU A 245 5.08 -12.63 20.10
C GLU A 245 4.65 -12.95 21.54
N GLU A 246 3.35 -12.85 21.79
CA GLU A 246 2.82 -13.15 23.14
C GLU A 246 3.10 -14.61 23.53
N GLY A 247 3.80 -14.79 24.64
CA GLY A 247 4.23 -16.09 25.15
C GLY A 247 5.67 -16.46 24.77
N GLU A 248 6.38 -15.64 24.03
CA GLU A 248 7.79 -15.81 23.68
C GLU A 248 8.66 -14.84 24.47
N GLU A 249 9.83 -15.29 24.91
CA GLU A 249 10.83 -14.44 25.56
C GLU A 249 11.79 -13.84 24.54
N CYS A 250 11.98 -14.52 23.42
CA CYS A 250 12.83 -14.14 22.28
C CYS A 250 12.45 -14.93 21.04
N ASP A 251 12.94 -14.54 19.86
CA ASP A 251 12.86 -15.29 18.64
C ASP A 251 14.15 -15.15 17.81
N CYS A 252 14.94 -16.22 17.77
CA CYS A 252 16.20 -16.28 17.02
C CYS A 252 16.01 -16.54 15.52
N GLY A 253 14.79 -16.84 15.07
CA GLY A 253 14.48 -17.11 13.67
C GLY A 253 14.66 -18.57 13.28
N SER A 254 15.27 -18.84 12.11
CA SER A 254 15.41 -20.20 11.61
C SER A 254 16.33 -21.07 12.46
N LEU A 255 16.19 -22.38 12.34
CA LEU A 255 17.04 -23.38 13.02
C LEU A 255 18.54 -23.07 12.86
N GLU A 256 18.96 -22.67 11.66
CA GLU A 256 20.36 -22.33 11.36
C GLU A 256 20.83 -21.09 12.15
N MET A 257 19.98 -20.09 12.27
CA MET A 257 20.27 -18.85 13.00
C MET A 257 20.28 -19.09 14.50
N CYS A 258 19.33 -19.85 15.01
CA CYS A 258 19.26 -20.17 16.43
C CYS A 258 20.44 -21.03 16.91
N ASN A 259 21.02 -21.87 16.06
CA ASN A 259 22.22 -22.65 16.42
C ASN A 259 23.45 -21.78 16.69
N THR A 260 23.46 -20.54 16.19
CA THR A 260 24.55 -19.58 16.37
C THR A 260 24.19 -18.46 17.34
N ASP A 261 22.96 -18.41 17.83
CA ASP A 261 22.50 -17.38 18.76
C ASP A 261 22.79 -17.80 20.21
N PRO A 262 23.64 -17.07 20.95
CA PRO A 262 23.96 -17.43 22.32
C PRO A 262 22.86 -17.00 23.33
N CYS A 263 21.94 -16.15 22.92
CA CYS A 263 20.97 -15.48 23.79
C CYS A 263 19.59 -16.14 23.79
N CYS A 264 19.21 -16.72 22.65
CA CYS A 264 17.86 -17.27 22.43
C CYS A 264 17.93 -18.73 21.99
N GLN A 265 17.02 -19.53 22.55
CA GLN A 265 16.89 -20.94 22.23
C GLN A 265 15.84 -21.21 21.14
N LEU A 266 15.90 -22.38 20.52
CA LEU A 266 14.97 -22.84 19.48
C LEU A 266 13.48 -22.85 19.88
N ASN A 267 13.19 -22.92 21.15
CA ASN A 267 11.84 -22.91 21.71
C ASN A 267 11.37 -21.50 22.10
N CYS A 268 12.06 -20.47 21.61
CA CYS A 268 11.79 -19.05 21.89
C CYS A 268 11.83 -18.67 23.38
N THR A 269 12.68 -19.34 24.14
CA THR A 269 13.03 -18.94 25.51
C THR A 269 14.47 -18.41 25.56
N MET A 270 14.74 -17.53 26.49
CA MET A 270 16.10 -17.02 26.71
C MET A 270 17.01 -18.10 27.28
N THR A 271 18.27 -18.07 26.89
CA THR A 271 19.31 -18.92 27.45
C THR A 271 19.51 -18.59 28.95
N ALA A 272 19.79 -19.58 29.76
CA ALA A 272 19.95 -19.37 31.21
C ALA A 272 21.10 -18.39 31.51
N GLY A 273 20.81 -17.38 32.34
CA GLY A 273 21.79 -16.37 32.78
C GLY A 273 21.95 -15.16 31.85
N VAL A 274 21.12 -15.04 30.78
CA VAL A 274 21.09 -13.86 29.94
C VAL A 274 19.98 -12.89 30.38
N ASN A 275 20.15 -11.59 30.08
CA ASN A 275 19.18 -10.57 30.43
C ASN A 275 18.35 -10.10 29.23
N CYS A 276 18.85 -10.33 28.02
CA CYS A 276 18.17 -9.97 26.78
C CYS A 276 18.67 -10.83 25.62
N ALA A 277 17.87 -10.94 24.57
CA ALA A 277 18.23 -11.64 23.34
C ALA A 277 18.09 -10.76 22.09
N PHE A 278 17.46 -9.61 22.19
CA PHE A 278 17.23 -8.70 21.06
C PHE A 278 17.13 -7.24 21.56
N GLY A 279 17.05 -6.30 20.61
CA GLY A 279 16.89 -4.87 20.88
C GLY A 279 18.22 -4.10 20.78
N LEU A 280 18.11 -2.80 20.49
CA LEU A 280 19.28 -1.94 20.28
C LEU A 280 20.08 -1.68 21.58
N CYS A 281 19.49 -1.93 22.74
CA CYS A 281 20.14 -1.86 24.04
C CYS A 281 20.48 -3.23 24.62
N CYS A 282 20.58 -4.25 23.76
CA CYS A 282 21.06 -5.58 24.11
C CYS A 282 22.39 -5.86 23.39
N HIS A 283 23.43 -6.12 24.14
CA HIS A 283 24.73 -6.48 23.60
C HIS A 283 25.33 -7.68 24.37
N ASN A 284 25.75 -8.69 23.64
CA ASN A 284 26.27 -9.94 24.23
C ASN A 284 25.34 -10.53 25.31
N CYS A 285 24.03 -10.58 25.00
CA CYS A 285 22.96 -11.12 25.87
C CYS A 285 22.78 -10.36 27.20
N MET A 286 23.33 -9.16 27.32
CA MET A 286 23.23 -8.30 28.50
C MET A 286 22.73 -6.90 28.10
N PHE A 287 22.04 -6.23 29.01
CA PHE A 287 21.65 -4.83 28.77
C PHE A 287 22.88 -3.95 28.59
N SER A 288 22.87 -3.10 27.57
CA SER A 288 23.87 -2.08 27.37
C SER A 288 23.88 -1.10 28.56
N GLN A 289 25.07 -0.58 28.91
CA GLN A 289 25.20 0.38 30.01
C GLN A 289 24.35 1.64 29.76
N SER A 290 23.85 2.21 30.86
CA SER A 290 23.14 3.50 30.81
C SER A 290 24.02 4.56 30.14
N GLY A 291 23.47 5.35 29.24
CA GLY A 291 24.18 6.36 28.47
C GLY A 291 24.86 5.83 27.19
N THR A 292 24.73 4.54 26.85
CA THR A 292 25.14 4.01 25.54
C THR A 292 24.16 4.50 24.48
N VAL A 293 24.67 5.13 23.42
CA VAL A 293 23.84 5.59 22.28
C VAL A 293 23.28 4.37 21.54
N CYS A 294 21.97 4.22 21.55
CA CYS A 294 21.29 3.14 20.83
C CYS A 294 20.75 3.56 19.44
N ARG A 295 20.48 4.85 19.26
CA ARG A 295 20.17 5.43 17.96
C ARG A 295 20.93 6.73 17.77
N LYS A 296 21.67 6.82 16.68
CA LYS A 296 22.44 8.03 16.33
C LYS A 296 21.52 9.06 15.68
N VAL A 297 21.89 10.33 15.80
CA VAL A 297 21.27 11.45 15.08
C VAL A 297 21.26 11.17 13.58
N ALA A 298 20.09 11.25 12.95
CA ALA A 298 19.91 11.08 11.51
C ALA A 298 20.10 12.39 10.72
N ASN A 299 19.72 13.51 11.31
CA ASN A 299 19.83 14.86 10.73
C ASN A 299 19.75 15.93 11.83
N GLU A 300 19.90 17.20 11.48
CA GLU A 300 19.92 18.31 12.43
C GLU A 300 18.62 18.53 13.25
N CYS A 301 17.49 17.97 12.77
CA CYS A 301 16.21 18.04 13.47
C CYS A 301 15.92 16.81 14.32
N ASP A 302 16.88 15.93 14.43
CA ASP A 302 16.81 14.69 15.16
C ASP A 302 17.67 14.75 16.42
N LEU A 303 17.40 13.88 17.38
CA LEU A 303 18.18 13.74 18.61
C LEU A 303 18.59 12.28 18.78
N PRO A 304 19.72 12.00 19.45
CA PRO A 304 20.12 10.63 19.70
C PRO A 304 19.36 10.07 20.89
N GLU A 305 19.13 8.77 20.93
CA GLU A 305 18.62 8.05 22.09
C GLU A 305 19.71 7.22 22.77
N TRP A 306 19.55 7.04 24.08
CA TRP A 306 20.48 6.33 24.93
C TRP A 306 19.79 5.21 25.72
N CYS A 307 20.47 4.10 25.84
CA CYS A 307 20.03 3.00 26.70
C CYS A 307 19.97 3.45 28.17
N ASN A 308 18.98 2.95 28.89
CA ASN A 308 18.81 3.23 30.33
C ASN A 308 19.54 2.25 31.26
N GLY A 309 20.11 1.18 30.72
CA GLY A 309 20.84 0.14 31.47
C GLY A 309 19.95 -0.97 32.04
N THR A 310 18.64 -0.90 31.87
CA THR A 310 17.68 -1.85 32.50
C THR A 310 16.67 -2.42 31.49
N SER A 311 16.78 -2.06 30.21
CA SER A 311 15.91 -2.51 29.11
C SER A 311 16.73 -2.84 27.86
N ASN A 312 16.24 -3.79 27.10
CA ASN A 312 16.76 -4.13 25.79
C ASN A 312 16.28 -3.16 24.69
N GLN A 313 15.24 -2.39 24.95
CA GLN A 313 14.67 -1.45 24.00
C GLN A 313 15.36 -0.09 24.09
N CYS A 314 15.64 0.49 22.93
CA CYS A 314 15.96 1.90 22.82
C CYS A 314 14.68 2.71 23.12
N PRO A 315 14.77 3.82 23.87
CA PRO A 315 13.63 4.70 24.11
C PRO A 315 12.96 5.16 22.82
N ASP A 316 11.73 5.65 22.96
CA ASP A 316 10.99 6.25 21.86
C ASP A 316 11.79 7.40 21.24
N ASP A 317 11.71 7.50 19.95
CA ASP A 317 12.42 8.46 19.12
C ASP A 317 12.04 9.90 19.49
N VAL A 318 13.00 10.64 20.05
CA VAL A 318 12.88 12.07 20.39
C VAL A 318 13.53 12.92 19.30
N TYR A 319 13.03 14.13 19.11
CA TYR A 319 13.49 15.01 18.05
C TYR A 319 13.41 16.47 18.46
N VAL A 320 14.06 17.31 17.68
CA VAL A 320 14.04 18.77 17.88
C VAL A 320 12.60 19.27 17.72
N GLN A 321 12.18 20.15 18.62
CA GLN A 321 10.83 20.70 18.63
C GLN A 321 10.41 21.23 17.26
N ASN A 322 9.21 20.88 16.84
CA ASN A 322 8.61 21.38 15.60
C ASN A 322 8.58 22.91 15.60
N GLY A 323 9.04 23.53 14.51
CA GLY A 323 9.15 24.99 14.38
C GLY A 323 10.52 25.55 14.75
N ALA A 324 11.45 24.77 15.29
CA ALA A 324 12.84 25.19 15.49
C ALA A 324 13.51 25.41 14.12
N SER A 325 14.32 26.46 14.00
CA SER A 325 15.05 26.76 12.77
C SER A 325 16.10 25.70 12.48
N CYS A 326 16.27 25.37 11.22
CA CYS A 326 17.31 24.47 10.71
C CYS A 326 18.08 25.12 9.55
N THR A 327 19.10 24.42 9.04
CA THR A 327 19.98 24.93 7.97
C THR A 327 19.15 25.32 6.73
N GLY A 328 19.60 26.34 5.99
CA GLY A 328 18.91 26.82 4.78
C GLY A 328 17.66 27.67 5.04
N GLY A 329 17.41 28.06 6.29
CA GLY A 329 16.23 28.88 6.65
C GLY A 329 14.93 28.09 6.72
N GLY A 330 15.04 26.73 6.79
CA GLY A 330 13.93 25.82 7.02
C GLY A 330 13.55 25.71 8.49
N TYR A 331 12.55 24.87 8.77
CA TYR A 331 12.07 24.57 10.11
C TYR A 331 12.01 23.06 10.33
N CYS A 332 12.40 22.64 11.52
CA CYS A 332 12.20 21.24 11.95
C CYS A 332 10.72 20.93 12.06
N TYR A 333 10.29 19.86 11.41
CA TYR A 333 8.94 19.33 11.53
C TYR A 333 8.96 17.82 11.28
N GLY A 334 8.40 17.05 12.20
CA GLY A 334 8.35 15.60 12.07
C GLY A 334 9.73 14.97 11.89
N LYS A 335 10.74 15.39 12.67
CA LYS A 335 12.13 14.88 12.64
C LYS A 335 12.97 15.29 11.43
N ARG A 336 12.47 16.17 10.57
CA ARG A 336 13.17 16.60 9.33
C ARG A 336 13.25 18.09 9.24
N CYS A 337 14.32 18.60 8.67
CA CYS A 337 14.42 19.97 8.26
C CYS A 337 13.62 20.17 6.97
N ASN A 338 12.57 20.96 7.05
CA ASN A 338 11.73 21.33 5.92
C ASN A 338 12.29 22.59 5.24
N GLU A 339 13.33 22.40 4.45
CA GLU A 339 13.90 23.42 3.58
C GLU A 339 13.32 23.24 2.18
N ARG A 340 12.64 24.27 1.66
CA ARG A 340 11.87 24.17 0.42
C ARG A 340 12.73 23.94 -0.82
N ASP A 341 13.92 24.54 -0.88
CA ASP A 341 14.83 24.31 -2.00
C ASP A 341 15.29 22.86 -2.06
N GLU A 342 15.59 22.26 -0.90
CA GLU A 342 15.97 20.85 -0.82
C GLU A 342 14.81 19.93 -1.22
N GLN A 343 13.60 20.24 -0.79
CA GLN A 343 12.40 19.49 -1.21
C GLN A 343 12.23 19.56 -2.74
N CYS A 344 12.37 20.75 -3.32
CA CYS A 344 12.31 20.91 -4.77
C CYS A 344 13.42 20.15 -5.50
N ARG A 345 14.66 20.13 -4.96
CA ARG A 345 15.76 19.35 -5.52
C ARG A 345 15.52 17.84 -5.45
N GLN A 346 14.93 17.37 -4.37
CA GLN A 346 14.59 15.96 -4.21
C GLN A 346 13.49 15.51 -5.19
N ILE A 347 12.50 16.36 -5.43
CA ILE A 347 11.39 16.05 -6.33
C ILE A 347 11.79 16.23 -7.80
N PHE A 348 12.42 17.34 -8.15
CA PHE A 348 12.60 17.79 -9.54
C PHE A 348 14.05 17.85 -10.01
N GLY A 349 15.01 17.42 -9.18
CA GLY A 349 16.43 17.38 -9.53
C GLY A 349 17.19 18.63 -9.11
N LYS A 350 18.53 18.56 -9.28
CA LYS A 350 19.53 19.49 -8.67
C LYS A 350 19.31 20.97 -8.94
N GLU A 351 18.75 21.31 -10.10
CA GLU A 351 18.55 22.69 -10.56
C GLU A 351 17.27 23.31 -10.02
N ALA A 352 16.33 22.46 -9.55
CA ALA A 352 15.05 22.92 -9.05
C ALA A 352 15.21 23.68 -7.72
N LYS A 353 14.42 24.70 -7.54
CA LYS A 353 14.39 25.52 -6.33
C LYS A 353 12.96 25.92 -5.97
N ASN A 354 12.80 26.40 -4.75
CA ASN A 354 11.57 26.94 -4.25
C ASN A 354 11.04 28.05 -5.14
N ALA A 355 9.76 27.97 -5.51
CA ALA A 355 9.14 28.97 -6.37
C ALA A 355 8.84 30.27 -5.63
N ASN A 356 8.61 31.34 -6.40
CA ASN A 356 8.18 32.61 -5.88
C ASN A 356 6.82 32.52 -5.18
N MET A 357 6.55 33.40 -4.21
CA MET A 357 5.28 33.48 -3.48
C MET A 357 4.05 33.49 -4.38
N SER A 358 4.16 34.10 -5.55
CA SER A 358 3.09 34.15 -6.56
C SER A 358 2.64 32.80 -7.03
N CYS A 359 3.56 31.80 -7.13
CA CYS A 359 3.23 30.41 -7.44
C CYS A 359 2.37 29.78 -6.35
N TYR A 360 2.79 29.93 -5.11
CA TYR A 360 2.03 29.41 -3.96
C TYR A 360 0.63 29.99 -3.90
N THR A 361 0.53 31.30 -4.06
CA THR A 361 -0.76 31.99 -4.06
C THR A 361 -1.63 31.52 -5.23
N ALA A 362 -1.07 31.44 -6.45
CA ALA A 362 -1.84 31.06 -7.64
C ALA A 362 -2.32 29.59 -7.61
N VAL A 363 -1.56 28.69 -6.99
CA VAL A 363 -1.86 27.25 -7.00
C VAL A 363 -2.58 26.83 -5.72
N ASN A 364 -2.02 27.13 -4.54
CA ASN A 364 -2.52 26.59 -3.28
C ASN A 364 -3.88 27.16 -2.84
N THR A 365 -4.27 28.31 -3.37
CA THR A 365 -5.60 28.88 -3.11
C THR A 365 -6.70 28.27 -3.98
N ARG A 366 -6.40 27.33 -4.88
CA ARG A 366 -7.41 26.61 -5.68
C ARG A 366 -8.17 25.60 -4.85
N GLY A 367 -7.51 24.89 -3.94
CA GLY A 367 -8.11 23.81 -3.16
C GLY A 367 -8.34 22.56 -4.01
N ASP A 368 -7.37 22.22 -4.86
CA ASP A 368 -7.35 21.02 -5.69
C ASP A 368 -6.18 20.10 -5.31
N ARG A 369 -6.02 18.99 -6.02
CA ARG A 369 -4.96 18.01 -5.76
C ARG A 369 -3.54 18.56 -5.87
N PHE A 370 -3.33 19.63 -6.61
CA PHE A 370 -2.02 20.23 -6.86
C PHE A 370 -1.72 21.39 -5.92
N GLY A 371 -2.75 22.01 -5.35
CA GLY A 371 -2.63 23.15 -4.47
C GLY A 371 -3.68 23.16 -3.39
N ASN A 372 -3.27 22.84 -2.17
CA ASN A 372 -4.15 22.75 -1.01
C ASN A 372 -3.36 22.92 0.28
N CYS A 373 -4.04 23.20 1.38
CA CYS A 373 -3.52 23.26 2.74
C CYS A 373 -3.84 22.02 3.58
N GLY A 374 -4.32 20.96 2.95
CA GLY A 374 -4.66 19.71 3.62
C GLY A 374 -5.72 18.93 2.85
N ILE A 375 -5.99 17.74 3.32
CA ILE A 375 -6.92 16.80 2.73
C ILE A 375 -7.94 16.40 3.79
N THR A 376 -9.22 16.36 3.41
CA THR A 376 -10.29 15.73 4.19
C THR A 376 -10.60 14.35 3.62
N GLU A 377 -11.52 13.62 4.24
CA GLU A 377 -11.97 12.31 3.72
C GLU A 377 -12.55 12.37 2.29
N THR A 378 -13.01 13.55 1.84
CA THR A 378 -13.75 13.68 0.57
C THR A 378 -13.32 14.84 -0.29
N SER A 379 -12.36 15.67 0.14
CA SER A 379 -11.97 16.89 -0.58
C SER A 379 -10.62 17.44 -0.15
N TYR A 380 -10.15 18.43 -0.88
CA TYR A 380 -8.95 19.23 -0.54
C TYR A 380 -9.34 20.51 0.19
N ILE A 381 -8.54 20.90 1.18
CA ILE A 381 -8.71 22.14 1.93
C ILE A 381 -8.01 23.28 1.19
N ARG A 382 -8.76 24.26 0.74
CA ARG A 382 -8.24 25.44 0.10
C ARG A 382 -7.40 26.28 1.09
N CYS A 383 -6.19 26.71 0.71
CA CYS A 383 -5.42 27.67 1.50
C CYS A 383 -6.07 29.06 1.47
N SER A 384 -5.97 29.80 2.57
CA SER A 384 -6.15 31.24 2.55
C SER A 384 -4.96 31.91 1.84
N MET A 385 -5.09 33.16 1.44
CA MET A 385 -3.98 33.91 0.84
C MET A 385 -2.79 34.03 1.81
N ALA A 386 -3.06 34.23 3.10
CA ALA A 386 -2.03 34.32 4.13
C ALA A 386 -1.30 33.01 4.38
N ASP A 387 -2.01 31.88 4.23
CA ASP A 387 -1.49 30.53 4.51
C ASP A 387 -1.02 29.79 3.25
N SER A 388 -0.93 30.48 2.11
CA SER A 388 -0.59 29.83 0.84
C SER A 388 0.77 29.12 0.86
N LEU A 389 1.74 29.60 1.65
CA LEU A 389 3.03 28.94 1.90
C LEU A 389 2.95 27.68 2.76
N CYS A 390 1.86 27.47 3.50
CA CYS A 390 1.64 26.28 4.32
C CYS A 390 1.07 25.10 3.50
N GLY A 391 0.71 25.36 2.25
CA GLY A 391 0.18 24.34 1.34
C GLY A 391 1.25 23.54 0.62
N ARG A 392 0.85 22.90 -0.47
CA ARG A 392 1.73 22.08 -1.32
C ARG A 392 2.95 22.87 -1.79
N ILE A 393 4.11 22.19 -1.81
CA ILE A 393 5.36 22.76 -2.33
C ILE A 393 5.20 23.14 -3.80
N GLN A 394 5.71 24.33 -4.14
CA GLN A 394 5.76 24.82 -5.51
C GLN A 394 7.22 25.08 -5.87
N CYS A 395 7.64 24.58 -7.02
CA CYS A 395 9.03 24.63 -7.46
C CYS A 395 9.15 25.40 -8.78
N GLU A 396 10.33 25.94 -9.03
CA GLU A 396 10.70 26.56 -10.29
C GLU A 396 12.06 26.08 -10.78
N ASN A 397 12.48 26.46 -11.98
CA ASN A 397 13.73 26.06 -12.60
C ASN A 397 13.87 24.53 -12.79
N VAL A 398 12.77 23.83 -13.04
CA VAL A 398 12.78 22.41 -13.39
C VAL A 398 13.28 22.25 -14.81
N LYS A 399 14.39 21.54 -15.01
CA LYS A 399 15.02 21.30 -16.33
C LYS A 399 14.58 19.98 -16.95
N GLU A 400 14.41 18.98 -16.11
CA GLU A 400 14.04 17.64 -16.51
C GLU A 400 12.85 17.16 -15.68
N ILE A 401 11.96 16.43 -16.32
CA ILE A 401 10.82 15.83 -15.62
C ILE A 401 11.31 14.54 -14.98
N PRO A 402 11.20 14.39 -13.66
CA PRO A 402 11.68 13.21 -12.95
C PRO A 402 10.83 11.99 -13.26
N LEU A 403 11.39 10.82 -12.97
CA LEU A 403 10.64 9.57 -12.97
C LEU A 403 9.70 9.57 -11.76
N MET A 404 8.39 9.46 -12.02
CA MET A 404 7.37 9.50 -10.97
C MET A 404 6.80 8.12 -10.69
N SER A 405 6.15 7.97 -9.54
CA SER A 405 5.35 6.78 -9.21
C SER A 405 4.15 6.66 -10.15
N ASP A 406 3.59 5.46 -10.29
CA ASP A 406 2.58 5.15 -11.31
C ASP A 406 1.36 6.08 -11.31
N HIS A 407 0.87 6.51 -10.15
CA HIS A 407 -0.30 7.38 -10.02
C HIS A 407 0.04 8.84 -9.69
N THR A 408 1.34 9.19 -9.66
CA THR A 408 1.78 10.55 -9.42
C THR A 408 1.52 11.43 -10.64
N THR A 409 1.01 12.62 -10.42
CA THR A 409 0.72 13.60 -11.44
C THR A 409 1.59 14.84 -11.24
N LEU A 410 2.23 15.28 -12.31
CA LEU A 410 2.92 16.56 -12.36
C LEU A 410 1.97 17.64 -12.84
N HIS A 411 2.01 18.77 -12.16
CA HIS A 411 1.30 19.97 -12.54
C HIS A 411 2.28 21.12 -12.78
N TRP A 412 2.07 21.86 -13.85
CA TRP A 412 2.77 23.10 -14.06
C TRP A 412 1.82 24.22 -14.49
N THR A 413 2.12 25.42 -14.06
CA THR A 413 1.32 26.61 -14.36
C THR A 413 2.28 27.73 -14.74
N LYS A 414 2.06 28.37 -15.87
CA LYS A 414 2.77 29.59 -16.24
C LYS A 414 2.11 30.79 -15.57
N PHE A 415 2.87 31.50 -14.77
CA PHE A 415 2.39 32.69 -14.08
C PHE A 415 3.41 33.83 -14.27
N ASN A 416 3.02 34.89 -14.98
CA ASN A 416 3.93 35.89 -15.51
C ASN A 416 5.05 35.23 -16.32
N ASP A 417 6.32 35.54 -16.03
CA ASP A 417 7.48 34.96 -16.71
C ASP A 417 8.00 33.67 -16.04
N ASN A 418 7.36 33.22 -14.95
CA ASN A 418 7.76 32.05 -14.18
C ASN A 418 6.87 30.84 -14.46
N THR A 419 7.45 29.63 -14.43
CA THR A 419 6.72 28.38 -14.46
C THR A 419 6.74 27.75 -13.07
N CYS A 420 5.56 27.58 -12.49
CA CYS A 420 5.35 26.94 -11.21
C CYS A 420 5.14 25.44 -11.41
N TRP A 421 5.92 24.62 -10.73
CA TRP A 421 5.85 23.15 -10.80
C TRP A 421 5.41 22.58 -9.45
N GLY A 422 4.54 21.60 -9.51
CA GLY A 422 4.07 20.88 -8.33
C GLY A 422 3.72 19.43 -8.66
N THR A 423 3.49 18.66 -7.63
CA THR A 423 3.02 17.27 -7.74
C THR A 423 1.92 17.04 -6.73
N ASP A 424 1.06 16.06 -7.00
CA ASP A 424 -0.01 15.67 -6.10
C ASP A 424 0.43 14.68 -5.01
N TYR A 425 1.66 14.15 -5.13
CA TYR A 425 2.22 13.16 -4.22
C TYR A 425 3.63 13.61 -3.80
N HIS A 426 3.85 14.06 -2.65
CA HIS A 426 5.07 14.37 -1.88
C HIS A 426 4.81 15.42 -0.83
#